data_8a8fbba3cd8228a47e72406289fc9623
#
_entry.id   8a8fbba3cd8228a47e72406289fc9623
#
_cell.length_a   1.000
_cell.length_b   1.000
_cell.length_c   1.000
_cell.angle_alpha   90.00
_cell.angle_beta   90.00
_cell.angle_gamma   90.00
#
_symmetry.space_group_name_H-M   'P 1'
#
loop_
_entity.id
_entity.type
_entity.pdbx_description
1 polymer ?
#
loop_
_entity_poly.entity_id
_entity_poly.type
_entity_poly.pdbx_seq_one_letter_code
_entity_poly.pdbx_strand_id
1 'polypeptide(L)'
;MSSPSANLWVLLGLGLAGVLLVTRSLRRVVKKDLGAFLDRLELLPPPPPPPPKAPHPLSGLSFAVADLFDISEAIASFGCPDWTATHHPATHTSPVISTLVENGATCVGKTVIDDMAFGISGDNKSFGMPTNPVALDRIPGGSSSGSAVAVAAGFVDFALGVDTVGGVRMPGAYCGVLGFRPSHSAVSNIGVIPVSPSLDTVGWFAKEPGVLHKVGYVLLQLSYTNSYQPRQFIMAEDCFDMVKIQSSRLTQVVVRSVERLFGRQVLSNLNLGNYLAAKLSSLKELQSENKNANAKNSTLLSLGSAMHELQKLEFKDQHIMWIEAVKPTIDSYITRSILEENFKSDLYQSIRHELREALNSLLKDDKVLVIPTVLGLPPKLNSKEISSDDYSLRNLSLSAIASMSGCCQVTIPLGTYEKCPVSVSFIARHGGDRFLLDITQSLYTTLQEEIEPVIKSKTSSRQVNNDEAAEAAKEKGNIAYREKQWQKAASLYSEAIKLNGKKAAYYSNRAAAYLELGSYRQAETDCSNAINLEPKNVKAYLRRGTAREMLGYYKGAIDDFQYALVLEPTNKTANLAVNRLKKIFQ
;
A
#
# COMPACT_ATOMS: atom_id res chain seq x y z
N MET A 1 16.10 59.33 -29.55
CA MET A 1 16.64 58.88 -28.24
C MET A 1 15.70 57.84 -27.67
N SER A 2 15.99 56.59 -27.89
CA SER A 2 15.23 55.46 -27.30
C SER A 2 15.65 55.28 -25.83
N SER A 3 14.70 55.25 -24.94
CA SER A 3 14.94 55.23 -23.49
C SER A 3 15.61 53.89 -23.05
N PRO A 4 16.60 53.96 -22.14
CA PRO A 4 17.32 52.76 -21.65
C PRO A 4 16.46 51.75 -20.91
N SER A 5 15.23 52.11 -20.53
CA SER A 5 14.31 51.26 -19.75
C SER A 5 13.65 50.12 -20.56
N ALA A 6 13.43 50.27 -21.86
CA ALA A 6 12.78 49.26 -22.70
C ALA A 6 13.66 48.02 -22.90
N ASN A 7 14.98 48.23 -23.01
CA ASN A 7 15.90 47.11 -23.21
C ASN A 7 16.12 46.28 -21.93
N LEU A 8 15.98 46.87 -20.75
CA LEU A 8 16.11 46.16 -19.46
C LEU A 8 14.95 45.21 -19.21
N TRP A 9 13.73 45.63 -19.58
CA TRP A 9 12.54 44.77 -19.45
C TRP A 9 12.54 43.58 -20.44
N VAL A 10 13.07 43.77 -21.64
CA VAL A 10 13.25 42.71 -22.64
C VAL A 10 14.30 41.69 -22.17
N LEU A 11 15.42 42.17 -21.60
CA LEU A 11 16.46 41.28 -21.04
C LEU A 11 16.00 40.53 -19.80
N LEU A 12 15.23 41.18 -18.92
CA LEU A 12 14.60 40.52 -17.76
C LEU A 12 13.54 39.48 -18.19
N GLY A 13 12.74 39.81 -19.22
CA GLY A 13 11.76 38.85 -19.79
C GLY A 13 12.40 37.64 -20.44
N LEU A 14 13.49 37.84 -21.18
CA LEU A 14 14.26 36.75 -21.77
C LEU A 14 15.01 35.92 -20.72
N GLY A 15 15.54 36.53 -19.66
CA GLY A 15 16.14 35.85 -18.52
C GLY A 15 15.13 35.00 -17.77
N LEU A 16 13.93 35.52 -17.47
CA LEU A 16 12.84 34.79 -16.82
C LEU A 16 12.30 33.65 -17.71
N ALA A 17 12.15 33.89 -19.00
CA ALA A 17 11.74 32.85 -19.96
C ALA A 17 12.80 31.74 -20.08
N GLY A 18 14.10 32.10 -20.07
CA GLY A 18 15.21 31.14 -20.06
C GLY A 18 15.21 30.29 -18.80
N VAL A 19 15.05 30.90 -17.61
CA VAL A 19 14.96 30.18 -16.34
C VAL A 19 13.72 29.30 -16.29
N LEU A 20 12.56 29.76 -16.78
CA LEU A 20 11.34 28.96 -16.88
C LEU A 20 11.46 27.79 -17.85
N LEU A 21 12.16 27.96 -18.97
CA LEU A 21 12.43 26.89 -19.95
C LEU A 21 13.41 25.86 -19.38
N VAL A 22 14.47 26.28 -18.70
CA VAL A 22 15.45 25.40 -18.04
C VAL A 22 14.78 24.65 -16.88
N THR A 23 13.98 25.31 -16.05
CA THR A 23 13.24 24.64 -14.97
C THR A 23 12.15 23.70 -15.50
N ARG A 24 11.49 24.03 -16.62
CA ARG A 24 10.56 23.12 -17.31
C ARG A 24 11.29 21.93 -17.95
N SER A 25 12.47 22.14 -18.53
CA SER A 25 13.31 21.09 -19.08
C SER A 25 13.84 20.16 -17.98
N LEU A 26 14.34 20.74 -16.87
CA LEU A 26 14.77 19.98 -15.69
C LEU A 26 13.60 19.22 -15.05
N ARG A 27 12.40 19.84 -14.92
CA ARG A 27 11.20 19.11 -14.46
C ARG A 27 10.74 18.01 -15.43
N ARG A 28 10.97 18.15 -16.75
CA ARG A 28 10.69 17.09 -17.73
C ARG A 28 11.70 15.96 -17.64
N VAL A 29 12.97 16.22 -17.38
CA VAL A 29 14.01 15.20 -17.20
C VAL A 29 13.81 14.42 -15.89
N VAL A 30 13.52 15.10 -14.80
CA VAL A 30 13.18 14.46 -13.51
C VAL A 30 11.88 13.65 -13.61
N LYS A 31 10.91 14.05 -14.44
CA LYS A 31 9.71 13.25 -14.72
C LYS A 31 9.97 12.01 -15.57
N LYS A 32 11.09 11.91 -16.29
CA LYS A 32 11.33 10.82 -17.25
C LYS A 32 11.70 9.50 -16.58
N ASP A 33 12.36 9.52 -15.42
CA ASP A 33 12.76 8.34 -14.66
C ASP A 33 12.21 8.29 -13.22
N LEU A 34 11.30 9.19 -12.87
CA LEU A 34 10.66 9.32 -11.56
C LEU A 34 11.65 9.47 -10.38
N GLY A 35 12.90 9.85 -10.65
CA GLY A 35 13.95 9.90 -9.64
C GLY A 35 14.40 8.51 -9.15
N ALA A 36 14.13 7.46 -9.91
CA ALA A 36 14.47 6.09 -9.52
C ALA A 36 15.97 5.81 -9.62
N PHE A 37 16.65 6.44 -10.57
CA PHE A 37 18.07 6.18 -10.84
C PHE A 37 18.95 7.29 -10.26
N LEU A 38 20.00 6.86 -9.62
CA LEU A 38 21.10 7.73 -9.21
C LEU A 38 22.10 7.88 -10.36
N ASP A 39 22.44 6.77 -11.02
CA ASP A 39 23.39 6.73 -12.12
C ASP A 39 22.95 5.71 -13.18
N ARG A 40 23.29 6.00 -14.44
CA ARG A 40 23.05 5.11 -15.58
C ARG A 40 24.37 4.55 -16.05
N LEU A 41 24.46 3.25 -16.09
CA LEU A 41 25.59 2.49 -16.59
C LEU A 41 25.07 1.28 -17.37
N GLU A 42 25.92 0.67 -18.14
CA GLU A 42 25.53 -0.49 -18.93
C GLU A 42 26.57 -1.61 -18.78
N LEU A 43 26.16 -2.73 -18.16
CA LEU A 43 26.92 -3.96 -18.15
C LEU A 43 26.24 -4.96 -19.07
N LEU A 44 26.88 -5.23 -20.21
CA LEU A 44 26.33 -6.08 -21.25
C LEU A 44 26.62 -7.56 -20.98
N PRO A 45 25.67 -8.45 -21.25
CA PRO A 45 25.88 -9.88 -21.16
C PRO A 45 26.81 -10.38 -22.26
N PRO A 46 27.43 -11.55 -22.05
CA PRO A 46 28.21 -12.21 -23.12
C PRO A 46 27.28 -12.56 -24.30
N PRO A 47 27.83 -12.68 -25.52
CA PRO A 47 27.05 -13.08 -26.67
C PRO A 47 26.35 -14.42 -26.44
N PRO A 48 25.15 -14.61 -26.97
CA PRO A 48 24.43 -15.87 -26.80
C PRO A 48 25.23 -17.03 -27.37
N PRO A 49 25.19 -18.22 -26.71
CA PRO A 49 25.91 -19.38 -27.21
C PRO A 49 25.35 -19.81 -28.59
N PRO A 50 26.22 -20.30 -29.50
CA PRO A 50 25.80 -20.73 -30.83
C PRO A 50 24.85 -21.96 -30.72
N PRO A 51 23.91 -22.12 -31.65
CA PRO A 51 23.07 -23.32 -31.73
C PRO A 51 23.94 -24.59 -31.82
N PRO A 52 23.51 -25.74 -31.22
CA PRO A 52 22.19 -26.02 -30.67
C PRO A 52 22.02 -25.71 -29.18
N LYS A 53 22.92 -24.94 -28.55
CA LYS A 53 22.80 -24.59 -27.12
C LYS A 53 21.62 -23.62 -26.90
N ALA A 54 20.91 -23.83 -25.80
CA ALA A 54 19.84 -22.91 -25.39
C ALA A 54 20.42 -21.51 -25.06
N PRO A 55 19.67 -20.42 -25.31
CA PRO A 55 20.06 -19.08 -24.88
C PRO A 55 20.17 -19.02 -23.35
N HIS A 56 20.92 -18.04 -22.87
CA HIS A 56 21.03 -17.80 -21.42
C HIS A 56 19.63 -17.56 -20.80
N PRO A 57 19.38 -18.03 -19.55
CA PRO A 57 18.05 -17.99 -18.92
C PRO A 57 17.44 -16.59 -18.82
N LEU A 58 18.28 -15.55 -18.69
CA LEU A 58 17.86 -14.15 -18.53
C LEU A 58 18.07 -13.32 -19.80
N SER A 59 18.32 -13.95 -20.95
CA SER A 59 18.55 -13.23 -22.22
C SER A 59 17.39 -12.28 -22.54
N GLY A 60 17.74 -11.03 -22.85
CA GLY A 60 16.80 -9.97 -23.20
C GLY A 60 16.15 -9.28 -22.01
N LEU A 61 16.46 -9.66 -20.77
CA LEU A 61 15.99 -8.96 -19.58
C LEU A 61 16.98 -7.87 -19.17
N SER A 62 16.43 -6.73 -18.74
CA SER A 62 17.16 -5.60 -18.18
C SER A 62 16.97 -5.53 -16.66
N PHE A 63 17.99 -5.06 -15.94
CA PHE A 63 17.88 -4.88 -14.51
C PHE A 63 18.65 -3.65 -14.00
N ALA A 64 18.28 -3.21 -12.79
CA ALA A 64 18.98 -2.18 -12.04
C ALA A 64 19.34 -2.70 -10.65
N VAL A 65 20.28 -2.03 -9.99
CA VAL A 65 20.77 -2.42 -8.67
C VAL A 65 20.69 -1.24 -7.70
N ALA A 66 20.31 -1.50 -6.46
CA ALA A 66 20.35 -0.51 -5.40
C ALA A 66 21.80 -0.01 -5.16
N ASP A 67 21.97 1.27 -4.84
CA ASP A 67 23.30 1.90 -4.79
C ASP A 67 24.06 1.60 -3.49
N LEU A 68 24.18 0.32 -3.20
CA LEU A 68 25.03 -0.27 -2.15
C LEU A 68 25.75 -1.54 -2.65
N PHE A 69 25.61 -1.86 -3.94
CA PHE A 69 26.34 -2.96 -4.57
C PHE A 69 27.61 -2.45 -5.25
N ASP A 70 28.70 -3.15 -5.06
CA ASP A 70 29.96 -2.90 -5.75
C ASP A 70 29.83 -3.20 -7.25
N ILE A 71 30.23 -2.24 -8.06
CA ILE A 71 30.46 -2.36 -9.50
C ILE A 71 31.88 -1.90 -9.76
N SER A 72 32.67 -2.71 -10.46
CA SER A 72 34.08 -2.38 -10.77
C SER A 72 34.22 -0.97 -11.34
N GLU A 73 35.19 -0.23 -10.86
CA GLU A 73 35.50 1.15 -11.25
C GLU A 73 34.44 2.21 -10.86
N ALA A 74 33.36 1.80 -10.19
CA ALA A 74 32.34 2.71 -9.66
C ALA A 74 32.37 2.76 -8.13
N ILE A 75 31.90 3.87 -7.56
CA ILE A 75 31.70 4.01 -6.10
C ILE A 75 30.21 3.86 -5.83
N ALA A 76 29.84 2.97 -4.91
CA ALA A 76 28.49 2.97 -4.35
C ALA A 76 28.37 4.12 -3.35
N SER A 77 27.31 4.96 -3.47
CA SER A 77 27.15 6.11 -2.57
C SER A 77 26.57 5.75 -1.21
N PHE A 78 26.03 4.56 -1.09
CA PHE A 78 25.32 4.13 0.13
C PHE A 78 24.22 5.11 0.55
N GLY A 79 23.62 5.81 -0.43
CA GLY A 79 22.63 6.85 -0.19
C GLY A 79 23.18 8.15 0.40
N CYS A 80 24.50 8.34 0.47
CA CYS A 80 25.16 9.47 1.11
C CYS A 80 26.34 10.00 0.25
N PRO A 81 26.31 11.26 -0.22
CA PRO A 81 27.40 11.84 -1.01
C PRO A 81 28.74 11.87 -0.27
N ASP A 82 28.73 12.05 1.07
CA ASP A 82 29.94 12.07 1.88
C ASP A 82 30.64 10.70 1.88
N TRP A 83 29.88 9.61 1.72
CA TRP A 83 30.42 8.26 1.53
C TRP A 83 31.22 8.20 0.23
N THR A 84 30.65 8.68 -0.87
CA THR A 84 31.32 8.72 -2.17
C THR A 84 32.60 9.57 -2.14
N ALA A 85 32.61 10.65 -1.37
CA ALA A 85 33.77 11.54 -1.26
C ALA A 85 34.97 10.94 -0.47
N THR A 86 34.71 9.91 0.34
CA THR A 86 35.69 9.33 1.26
C THR A 86 36.11 7.89 0.92
N HIS A 87 35.44 7.25 -0.03
CA HIS A 87 35.70 5.87 -0.42
C HIS A 87 36.28 5.79 -1.85
N HIS A 88 36.98 4.71 -2.14
CA HIS A 88 37.54 4.43 -3.45
C HIS A 88 36.60 3.59 -4.32
N PRO A 89 36.70 3.65 -5.65
CA PRO A 89 35.99 2.76 -6.54
C PRO A 89 36.23 1.28 -6.20
N ALA A 90 35.18 0.48 -6.34
CA ALA A 90 35.27 -0.96 -6.14
C ALA A 90 36.23 -1.59 -7.17
N THR A 91 37.04 -2.53 -6.72
CA THR A 91 37.99 -3.24 -7.59
C THR A 91 37.33 -4.39 -8.36
N HIS A 92 36.21 -4.87 -7.88
CA HIS A 92 35.44 -5.99 -8.45
C HIS A 92 33.96 -5.71 -8.39
N THR A 93 33.24 -6.25 -9.38
CA THR A 93 31.77 -6.24 -9.37
C THR A 93 31.27 -7.34 -8.43
N SER A 94 30.22 -7.05 -7.66
CA SER A 94 29.54 -8.02 -6.79
C SER A 94 29.19 -9.30 -7.57
N PRO A 95 29.51 -10.49 -7.02
CA PRO A 95 29.22 -11.78 -7.69
C PRO A 95 27.76 -11.95 -8.10
N VAL A 96 26.82 -11.36 -7.35
CA VAL A 96 25.38 -11.40 -7.67
C VAL A 96 25.11 -10.70 -9.01
N ILE A 97 25.72 -9.52 -9.24
CA ILE A 97 25.58 -8.77 -10.49
C ILE A 97 26.26 -9.53 -11.62
N SER A 98 27.50 -10.01 -11.42
CA SER A 98 28.24 -10.76 -12.42
C SER A 98 27.47 -12.01 -12.85
N THR A 99 26.91 -12.77 -11.90
CA THR A 99 26.08 -13.95 -12.18
C THR A 99 24.89 -13.62 -13.07
N LEU A 100 24.17 -12.51 -12.81
CA LEU A 100 23.01 -12.11 -13.63
C LEU A 100 23.43 -11.71 -15.04
N VAL A 101 24.51 -10.95 -15.17
CA VAL A 101 25.06 -10.53 -16.47
C VAL A 101 25.55 -11.74 -17.27
N GLU A 102 26.29 -12.66 -16.67
CA GLU A 102 26.78 -13.90 -17.30
C GLU A 102 25.61 -14.81 -17.76
N ASN A 103 24.47 -14.75 -17.07
CA ASN A 103 23.26 -15.47 -17.44
C ASN A 103 22.33 -14.70 -18.40
N GLY A 104 22.82 -13.62 -19.02
CA GLY A 104 22.20 -12.97 -20.16
C GLY A 104 21.42 -11.69 -19.86
N ALA A 105 21.37 -11.21 -18.61
CA ALA A 105 20.70 -9.96 -18.27
C ALA A 105 21.60 -8.74 -18.46
N THR A 106 21.02 -7.59 -18.85
CA THR A 106 21.73 -6.30 -18.97
C THR A 106 21.49 -5.45 -17.74
N CYS A 107 22.57 -5.05 -17.03
CA CYS A 107 22.48 -4.05 -15.97
C CYS A 107 22.46 -2.64 -16.57
N VAL A 108 21.49 -1.80 -16.19
CA VAL A 108 21.28 -0.47 -16.81
C VAL A 108 21.47 0.70 -15.84
N GLY A 109 21.86 0.46 -14.61
CA GLY A 109 22.14 1.55 -13.68
C GLY A 109 21.96 1.23 -12.21
N LYS A 110 22.35 2.21 -11.39
CA LYS A 110 22.20 2.22 -9.94
C LYS A 110 20.98 3.02 -9.53
N THR A 111 20.22 2.53 -8.55
CA THR A 111 18.96 3.12 -8.09
C THR A 111 19.11 3.77 -6.72
N VAL A 112 18.32 4.81 -6.49
CA VAL A 112 18.26 5.54 -5.22
C VAL A 112 17.82 4.62 -4.08
N ILE A 113 18.43 4.81 -2.92
CA ILE A 113 18.10 4.15 -1.66
C ILE A 113 17.92 5.19 -0.54
N ASP A 114 17.30 4.82 0.55
CA ASP A 114 17.23 5.64 1.76
C ASP A 114 18.64 5.98 2.27
N ASP A 115 18.78 7.06 3.08
CA ASP A 115 20.06 7.43 3.70
C ASP A 115 20.70 6.20 4.37
N MET A 116 21.91 5.84 3.94
CA MET A 116 22.67 4.67 4.41
C MET A 116 21.86 3.36 4.45
N ALA A 117 20.86 3.22 3.59
CA ALA A 117 19.93 2.08 3.53
C ALA A 117 19.21 1.76 4.85
N PHE A 118 19.18 2.69 5.80
CA PHE A 118 18.66 2.46 7.16
C PHE A 118 17.14 2.69 7.30
N GLY A 119 16.51 3.43 6.37
CA GLY A 119 15.09 3.81 6.40
C GLY A 119 14.13 2.74 5.89
N ILE A 120 12.81 3.06 5.98
CA ILE A 120 11.71 2.24 5.47
C ILE A 120 10.73 3.04 4.59
N SER A 121 10.95 4.33 4.41
CA SER A 121 10.02 5.25 3.75
C SER A 121 10.35 5.54 2.29
N GLY A 122 11.58 5.36 1.89
CA GLY A 122 12.11 5.78 0.60
C GLY A 122 12.64 7.20 0.60
N ASP A 123 12.81 7.81 1.77
CA ASP A 123 13.34 9.17 1.91
C ASP A 123 14.87 9.19 1.88
N ASN A 124 15.42 10.15 1.13
CA ASN A 124 16.85 10.42 1.08
C ASN A 124 17.06 11.92 1.04
N LYS A 125 17.81 12.45 2.00
CA LYS A 125 18.05 13.90 2.13
C LYS A 125 18.83 14.50 0.98
N SER A 126 19.74 13.75 0.42
CA SER A 126 20.68 14.24 -0.61
C SER A 126 20.14 14.00 -2.01
N PHE A 127 19.58 12.84 -2.28
CA PHE A 127 19.14 12.43 -3.62
C PHE A 127 17.62 12.58 -3.82
N GLY A 128 16.89 12.83 -2.75
CA GLY A 128 15.44 12.93 -2.77
C GLY A 128 14.73 11.58 -2.80
N MET A 129 13.41 11.61 -2.63
CA MET A 129 12.56 10.42 -2.64
C MET A 129 12.12 10.11 -4.08
N PRO A 130 12.31 8.87 -4.58
CA PRO A 130 11.73 8.45 -5.85
C PRO A 130 10.20 8.56 -5.84
N THR A 131 9.62 8.97 -6.96
CA THR A 131 8.16 9.13 -7.09
C THR A 131 7.49 7.77 -7.31
N ASN A 132 6.57 7.39 -6.43
CA ASN A 132 5.79 6.17 -6.58
C ASN A 132 4.91 6.22 -7.85
N PRO A 133 5.12 5.38 -8.87
CA PRO A 133 4.43 5.51 -10.16
C PRO A 133 2.94 5.15 -10.11
N VAL A 134 2.53 4.38 -9.11
CA VAL A 134 1.12 3.94 -8.95
C VAL A 134 0.33 4.82 -7.97
N ALA A 135 1.03 5.67 -7.18
CA ALA A 135 0.41 6.59 -6.22
C ALA A 135 1.31 7.82 -6.03
N LEU A 136 1.22 8.78 -6.95
CA LEU A 136 2.15 9.91 -7.09
C LEU A 136 2.24 10.83 -5.87
N ASP A 137 1.22 10.86 -5.02
CA ASP A 137 1.14 11.67 -3.79
C ASP A 137 1.56 10.89 -2.53
N ARG A 138 2.14 9.69 -2.71
CA ARG A 138 2.46 8.77 -1.62
C ARG A 138 3.90 8.27 -1.70
N ILE A 139 4.43 7.82 -0.57
CA ILE A 139 5.80 7.29 -0.48
C ILE A 139 5.94 5.97 -1.27
N PRO A 140 7.13 5.69 -1.82
CA PRO A 140 7.43 4.42 -2.48
C PRO A 140 7.76 3.28 -1.50
N GLY A 141 8.08 3.60 -0.23
CA GLY A 141 8.70 2.69 0.72
C GLY A 141 10.19 2.50 0.48
N GLY A 142 10.90 2.03 1.49
CA GLY A 142 12.35 1.86 1.51
C GLY A 142 12.80 0.55 2.17
N SER A 143 14.10 0.29 2.14
CA SER A 143 15.22 1.16 1.73
C SER A 143 15.56 1.10 0.22
N SER A 144 15.20 0.05 -0.51
CA SER A 144 15.49 -0.09 -1.96
C SER A 144 14.39 0.57 -2.82
N SER A 145 14.10 1.85 -2.53
CA SER A 145 12.97 2.61 -3.09
C SER A 145 13.07 2.79 -4.61
N GLY A 146 14.23 3.21 -5.13
CA GLY A 146 14.46 3.41 -6.56
C GLY A 146 14.34 2.12 -7.35
N SER A 147 14.79 0.98 -6.79
CA SER A 147 14.66 -0.35 -7.43
C SER A 147 13.20 -0.73 -7.63
N ALA A 148 12.35 -0.57 -6.61
CA ALA A 148 10.92 -0.84 -6.72
C ALA A 148 10.22 0.09 -7.72
N VAL A 149 10.55 1.39 -7.69
CA VAL A 149 10.01 2.39 -8.63
C VAL A 149 10.43 2.09 -10.06
N ALA A 150 11.69 1.71 -10.31
CA ALA A 150 12.18 1.37 -11.64
C ALA A 150 11.42 0.18 -12.26
N VAL A 151 11.15 -0.86 -11.47
CA VAL A 151 10.35 -2.02 -11.89
C VAL A 151 8.87 -1.65 -12.07
N ALA A 152 8.28 -0.93 -11.14
CA ALA A 152 6.87 -0.54 -11.20
C ALA A 152 6.57 0.37 -12.40
N ALA A 153 7.50 1.28 -12.74
CA ALA A 153 7.40 2.15 -13.91
C ALA A 153 7.73 1.45 -15.24
N GLY A 154 8.24 0.21 -15.20
CA GLY A 154 8.64 -0.54 -16.40
C GLY A 154 9.94 -0.01 -17.04
N PHE A 155 10.81 0.61 -16.27
CA PHE A 155 12.13 1.03 -16.76
C PHE A 155 13.12 -0.13 -16.86
N VAL A 156 12.88 -1.18 -16.09
CA VAL A 156 13.60 -2.45 -16.09
C VAL A 156 12.64 -3.61 -15.82
N ASP A 157 13.02 -4.82 -16.21
CA ASP A 157 12.22 -6.03 -16.00
C ASP A 157 12.28 -6.51 -14.56
N PHE A 158 13.44 -6.35 -13.91
CA PHE A 158 13.65 -6.65 -12.50
C PHE A 158 14.71 -5.71 -11.88
N ALA A 159 14.83 -5.70 -10.57
CA ALA A 159 15.87 -4.92 -9.89
C ALA A 159 16.33 -5.61 -8.61
N LEU A 160 17.62 -5.45 -8.27
CA LEU A 160 18.17 -5.91 -7.00
C LEU A 160 17.99 -4.85 -5.90
N GLY A 161 17.79 -5.33 -4.69
CA GLY A 161 17.79 -4.55 -3.47
C GLY A 161 18.35 -5.35 -2.30
N VAL A 162 18.47 -4.71 -1.14
CA VAL A 162 18.82 -5.38 0.11
C VAL A 162 17.66 -5.27 1.08
N ASP A 163 17.25 -6.41 1.61
CA ASP A 163 16.19 -6.51 2.61
C ASP A 163 16.80 -6.80 3.98
N THR A 164 16.98 -5.78 4.77
CA THR A 164 17.39 -5.86 6.18
C THR A 164 16.16 -6.00 7.07
N VAL A 165 15.33 -4.95 7.11
CA VAL A 165 14.11 -4.87 7.94
C VAL A 165 12.84 -4.73 7.09
N GLY A 166 12.90 -5.08 5.80
CA GLY A 166 11.78 -4.98 4.85
C GLY A 166 12.11 -4.19 3.59
N GLY A 167 13.39 -3.92 3.32
CA GLY A 167 13.89 -3.05 2.25
C GLY A 167 13.54 -3.49 0.81
N VAL A 168 13.07 -4.71 0.60
CA VAL A 168 12.51 -5.21 -0.66
C VAL A 168 10.99 -5.40 -0.52
N ARG A 169 10.52 -5.91 0.60
CA ARG A 169 9.12 -6.26 0.82
C ARG A 169 8.20 -5.05 0.87
N MET A 170 8.58 -4.02 1.63
CA MET A 170 7.75 -2.80 1.79
C MET A 170 7.68 -1.97 0.51
N PRO A 171 8.80 -1.66 -0.18
CA PRO A 171 8.70 -0.96 -1.47
C PRO A 171 7.95 -1.78 -2.52
N GLY A 172 8.11 -3.11 -2.54
CA GLY A 172 7.33 -4.00 -3.40
C GLY A 172 5.83 -3.85 -3.16
N ALA A 173 5.40 -3.81 -1.89
CA ALA A 173 4.01 -3.60 -1.51
C ALA A 173 3.47 -2.22 -1.92
N TYR A 174 4.23 -1.15 -1.69
CA TYR A 174 3.78 0.22 -1.93
C TYR A 174 3.84 0.62 -3.40
N CYS A 175 4.75 0.04 -4.18
CA CYS A 175 4.84 0.24 -5.62
C CYS A 175 4.04 -0.79 -6.44
N GLY A 176 3.40 -1.77 -5.79
CA GLY A 176 2.54 -2.75 -6.44
C GLY A 176 3.30 -3.73 -7.34
N VAL A 177 4.50 -4.13 -6.95
CA VAL A 177 5.33 -5.12 -7.63
C VAL A 177 5.65 -6.29 -6.71
N LEU A 178 6.01 -7.43 -7.29
CA LEU A 178 6.50 -8.56 -6.55
C LEU A 178 7.86 -8.21 -5.93
N GLY A 179 8.06 -8.55 -4.65
CA GLY A 179 9.32 -8.41 -3.94
C GLY A 179 9.68 -9.73 -3.28
N PHE A 180 10.86 -10.26 -3.53
CA PHE A 180 11.32 -11.52 -2.97
C PHE A 180 12.52 -11.30 -2.05
N ARG A 181 12.34 -11.66 -0.79
CA ARG A 181 13.42 -11.83 0.19
C ARG A 181 13.75 -13.31 0.27
N PRO A 182 14.92 -13.77 -0.19
CA PRO A 182 15.32 -15.17 -0.02
C PRO A 182 15.65 -15.50 1.44
N SER A 183 15.88 -16.76 1.71
CA SER A 183 16.43 -17.22 2.98
C SER A 183 17.75 -16.52 3.25
N HIS A 184 17.95 -16.10 4.50
CA HIS A 184 19.18 -15.41 4.88
C HIS A 184 20.43 -16.24 4.53
N SER A 185 21.41 -15.64 3.89
CA SER A 185 22.62 -16.26 3.36
C SER A 185 22.42 -17.24 2.17
N ALA A 186 21.21 -17.34 1.60
CA ALA A 186 20.99 -18.14 0.39
C ALA A 186 21.55 -17.50 -0.87
N VAL A 187 21.61 -16.18 -0.90
CA VAL A 187 22.29 -15.35 -1.94
C VAL A 187 23.48 -14.65 -1.31
N SER A 188 24.58 -14.55 -2.05
CA SER A 188 25.82 -13.94 -1.56
C SER A 188 25.64 -12.44 -1.28
N ASN A 189 26.17 -11.95 -0.16
CA ASN A 189 26.28 -10.52 0.18
C ASN A 189 27.69 -9.96 -0.13
N ILE A 190 28.56 -10.69 -0.82
CA ILE A 190 29.90 -10.21 -1.20
C ILE A 190 29.75 -9.02 -2.16
N GLY A 191 30.46 -7.93 -1.89
CA GLY A 191 30.36 -6.69 -2.65
C GLY A 191 29.04 -5.95 -2.40
N VAL A 192 28.47 -6.07 -1.18
CA VAL A 192 27.33 -5.30 -0.70
C VAL A 192 27.75 -4.58 0.58
N ILE A 193 27.54 -3.27 0.66
CA ILE A 193 27.84 -2.50 1.87
C ILE A 193 26.87 -2.97 2.98
N PRO A 194 27.41 -3.42 4.13
CA PRO A 194 26.56 -4.01 5.18
C PRO A 194 25.76 -2.93 5.92
N VAL A 195 24.50 -3.26 6.25
CA VAL A 195 23.62 -2.46 7.13
C VAL A 195 23.47 -3.16 8.49
N SER A 196 23.08 -4.42 8.45
CA SER A 196 22.94 -5.30 9.61
C SER A 196 23.25 -6.73 9.15
N PRO A 197 24.51 -7.21 9.26
CA PRO A 197 24.96 -8.45 8.65
C PRO A 197 24.11 -9.68 8.99
N SER A 198 23.54 -9.74 10.19
CA SER A 198 22.68 -10.85 10.59
C SER A 198 21.27 -10.81 9.98
N LEU A 199 20.86 -9.67 9.41
CA LEU A 199 19.55 -9.45 8.80
C LEU A 199 19.62 -9.24 7.29
N ASP A 200 20.72 -8.69 6.78
CA ASP A 200 20.93 -8.32 5.37
C ASP A 200 20.74 -9.51 4.44
N THR A 201 19.91 -9.32 3.44
CA THR A 201 19.61 -10.34 2.46
C THR A 201 19.41 -9.69 1.10
N VAL A 202 20.24 -10.07 0.12
CA VAL A 202 20.04 -9.63 -1.26
C VAL A 202 18.74 -10.20 -1.77
N GLY A 203 17.80 -9.33 -2.13
CA GLY A 203 16.52 -9.68 -2.70
C GLY A 203 16.27 -8.97 -4.02
N TRP A 204 15.13 -9.24 -4.65
CA TRP A 204 14.81 -8.67 -5.95
C TRP A 204 13.34 -8.37 -6.13
N PHE A 205 13.08 -7.44 -7.04
CA PHE A 205 11.76 -7.04 -7.48
C PHE A 205 11.52 -7.51 -8.91
N ALA A 206 10.30 -7.87 -9.23
CA ALA A 206 9.84 -8.08 -10.61
C ALA A 206 8.36 -7.73 -10.74
N LYS A 207 7.93 -7.39 -11.96
CA LYS A 207 6.52 -7.15 -12.24
C LYS A 207 5.78 -8.46 -12.53
N GLU A 208 6.47 -9.36 -13.22
CA GLU A 208 5.93 -10.64 -13.65
C GLU A 208 6.47 -11.80 -12.81
N PRO A 209 5.62 -12.75 -12.38
CA PRO A 209 6.04 -13.88 -11.55
C PRO A 209 7.05 -14.79 -12.27
N GLY A 210 6.97 -14.90 -13.61
CA GLY A 210 7.92 -15.65 -14.40
C GLY A 210 9.33 -15.04 -14.41
N VAL A 211 9.45 -13.71 -14.38
CA VAL A 211 10.74 -13.01 -14.24
C VAL A 211 11.28 -13.21 -12.83
N LEU A 212 10.43 -13.00 -11.79
CA LEU A 212 10.82 -13.23 -10.39
C LEU A 212 11.41 -14.63 -10.19
N HIS A 213 10.73 -15.63 -10.75
CA HIS A 213 11.11 -17.04 -10.69
C HIS A 213 12.45 -17.31 -11.40
N LYS A 214 12.64 -16.84 -12.66
CA LYS A 214 13.87 -17.04 -13.43
C LYS A 214 15.08 -16.42 -12.73
N VAL A 215 14.95 -15.19 -12.20
CA VAL A 215 16.00 -14.53 -11.43
C VAL A 215 16.37 -15.35 -10.20
N GLY A 216 15.36 -15.85 -9.46
CA GLY A 216 15.56 -16.70 -8.30
C GLY A 216 16.29 -18.00 -8.64
N TYR A 217 15.92 -18.65 -9.75
CA TYR A 217 16.60 -19.89 -10.20
C TYR A 217 18.08 -19.66 -10.52
N VAL A 218 18.42 -18.52 -11.10
CA VAL A 218 19.82 -18.16 -11.39
C VAL A 218 20.58 -17.84 -10.09
N LEU A 219 20.05 -16.95 -9.25
CA LEU A 219 20.75 -16.50 -8.05
C LEU A 219 20.90 -17.58 -6.97
N LEU A 220 19.92 -18.45 -6.85
CA LEU A 220 19.91 -19.56 -5.89
C LEU A 220 20.50 -20.85 -6.47
N GLN A 221 20.96 -20.83 -7.72
CA GLN A 221 21.54 -21.97 -8.45
C GLN A 221 20.65 -23.23 -8.38
N LEU A 222 19.34 -23.03 -8.58
CA LEU A 222 18.36 -24.11 -8.44
C LEU A 222 18.36 -25.01 -9.68
N SER A 223 18.24 -26.31 -9.46
CA SER A 223 18.04 -27.29 -10.53
C SER A 223 16.55 -27.51 -10.79
N TYR A 224 16.17 -27.75 -12.05
CA TYR A 224 14.79 -28.12 -12.39
C TYR A 224 14.48 -29.53 -11.90
N THR A 225 13.59 -29.64 -10.93
CA THR A 225 13.02 -30.91 -10.43
C THR A 225 11.51 -30.76 -10.32
N ASN A 226 10.79 -31.85 -9.99
CA ASN A 226 9.33 -31.79 -9.88
C ASN A 226 8.83 -30.73 -8.92
N SER A 227 7.72 -30.06 -9.28
CA SER A 227 7.07 -29.03 -8.48
C SER A 227 6.58 -29.61 -7.14
N TYR A 228 6.78 -28.84 -6.08
CA TYR A 228 6.24 -29.16 -4.76
C TYR A 228 4.76 -28.79 -4.67
N GLN A 229 3.98 -29.57 -3.94
CA GLN A 229 2.59 -29.23 -3.59
C GLN A 229 2.57 -28.66 -2.17
N PRO A 230 1.89 -27.53 -1.94
CA PRO A 230 1.78 -26.96 -0.60
C PRO A 230 0.91 -27.85 0.27
N ARG A 231 1.41 -28.22 1.43
CA ARG A 231 0.67 -29.06 2.38
C ARG A 231 -0.35 -28.25 3.18
N GLN A 232 -0.04 -26.99 3.49
CA GLN A 232 -0.91 -26.15 4.28
C GLN A 232 -0.60 -24.66 4.06
N PHE A 233 -1.67 -23.84 3.97
CA PHE A 233 -1.59 -22.39 4.08
C PHE A 233 -2.13 -21.97 5.46
N ILE A 234 -1.29 -21.29 6.24
CA ILE A 234 -1.58 -20.85 7.61
C ILE A 234 -1.85 -19.36 7.58
N MET A 235 -3.09 -18.95 7.80
CA MET A 235 -3.48 -17.53 7.88
C MET A 235 -3.19 -16.99 9.29
N ALA A 236 -2.30 -16.03 9.42
CA ALA A 236 -2.00 -15.37 10.69
C ALA A 236 -3.05 -14.29 10.99
N GLU A 237 -4.14 -14.67 11.66
CA GLU A 237 -5.31 -13.80 11.89
C GLU A 237 -4.95 -12.50 12.63
N ASP A 238 -4.14 -12.60 13.66
CA ASP A 238 -3.69 -11.46 14.46
C ASP A 238 -2.84 -10.45 13.67
N CYS A 239 -2.04 -10.93 12.69
CA CYS A 239 -1.33 -10.06 11.76
C CYS A 239 -2.31 -9.29 10.86
N PHE A 240 -3.38 -9.94 10.37
CA PHE A 240 -4.42 -9.28 9.59
C PHE A 240 -5.26 -8.31 10.42
N ASP A 241 -5.46 -8.56 11.71
CA ASP A 241 -6.11 -7.65 12.65
C ASP A 241 -5.34 -6.34 12.87
N MET A 242 -4.03 -6.33 12.65
CA MET A 242 -3.20 -5.12 12.72
C MET A 242 -3.44 -4.16 11.54
N VAL A 243 -3.99 -4.64 10.43
CA VAL A 243 -4.15 -3.87 9.19
C VAL A 243 -5.31 -2.89 9.31
N LYS A 244 -5.07 -1.62 9.04
CA LYS A 244 -6.07 -0.53 9.06
C LYS A 244 -7.07 -0.58 7.90
N ILE A 245 -6.80 -1.37 6.86
CA ILE A 245 -7.61 -1.48 5.65
C ILE A 245 -8.32 -2.84 5.66
N GLN A 246 -9.45 -2.93 4.99
CA GLN A 246 -10.29 -4.13 4.80
C GLN A 246 -9.49 -5.45 4.73
N SER A 247 -8.94 -5.90 5.86
CA SER A 247 -8.18 -7.15 6.00
C SER A 247 -8.95 -8.34 5.42
N SER A 248 -10.27 -8.36 5.65
CA SER A 248 -11.18 -9.36 5.12
C SER A 248 -11.23 -9.46 3.58
N ARG A 249 -10.83 -8.42 2.83
CA ARG A 249 -10.71 -8.51 1.36
C ARG A 249 -9.46 -9.28 0.97
N LEU A 250 -8.33 -8.94 1.58
CA LEU A 250 -7.05 -9.60 1.31
C LEU A 250 -7.14 -11.09 1.64
N THR A 251 -7.67 -11.42 2.82
CA THR A 251 -7.85 -12.82 3.25
C THR A 251 -8.80 -13.58 2.33
N GLN A 252 -9.92 -12.98 1.88
CA GLN A 252 -10.86 -13.65 0.97
C GLN A 252 -10.25 -13.95 -0.40
N VAL A 253 -9.44 -13.05 -0.98
CA VAL A 253 -8.74 -13.31 -2.24
C VAL A 253 -7.83 -14.52 -2.09
N VAL A 254 -7.01 -14.56 -1.03
CA VAL A 254 -6.11 -15.69 -0.77
C VAL A 254 -6.88 -16.98 -0.55
N VAL A 255 -7.89 -16.96 0.34
CA VAL A 255 -8.69 -18.16 0.68
C VAL A 255 -9.34 -18.73 -0.58
N ARG A 256 -10.04 -17.93 -1.40
CA ARG A 256 -10.68 -18.42 -2.63
C ARG A 256 -9.67 -18.97 -3.63
N SER A 257 -8.52 -18.30 -3.79
CA SER A 257 -7.48 -18.75 -4.71
C SER A 257 -6.88 -20.08 -4.28
N VAL A 258 -6.60 -20.25 -2.98
CA VAL A 258 -6.08 -21.50 -2.42
C VAL A 258 -7.13 -22.60 -2.49
N GLU A 259 -8.40 -22.33 -2.12
CA GLU A 259 -9.49 -23.29 -2.23
C GLU A 259 -9.69 -23.79 -3.67
N ARG A 260 -9.57 -22.88 -4.65
CA ARG A 260 -9.74 -23.22 -6.08
C ARG A 260 -8.63 -24.13 -6.61
N LEU A 261 -7.37 -23.91 -6.19
CA LEU A 261 -6.23 -24.66 -6.72
C LEU A 261 -5.87 -25.90 -5.91
N PHE A 262 -6.03 -25.85 -4.58
CA PHE A 262 -5.51 -26.89 -3.68
C PHE A 262 -6.60 -27.51 -2.79
N GLY A 263 -7.81 -26.94 -2.81
CA GLY A 263 -8.92 -27.36 -1.96
C GLY A 263 -8.88 -26.73 -0.56
N ARG A 264 -10.04 -26.76 0.12
CA ARG A 264 -10.23 -26.09 1.43
C ARG A 264 -9.44 -26.76 2.57
N GLN A 265 -9.13 -28.04 2.45
CA GLN A 265 -8.44 -28.83 3.47
C GLN A 265 -7.00 -28.37 3.76
N VAL A 266 -6.39 -27.59 2.83
CA VAL A 266 -5.03 -27.05 3.03
C VAL A 266 -5.02 -25.71 3.77
N LEU A 267 -6.17 -25.14 4.10
CA LEU A 267 -6.29 -23.86 4.81
C LEU A 267 -6.39 -24.10 6.32
N SER A 268 -5.68 -23.27 7.08
CA SER A 268 -5.81 -23.19 8.54
C SER A 268 -5.58 -21.76 9.03
N ASN A 269 -6.07 -21.48 10.23
CA ASN A 269 -5.91 -20.19 10.90
C ASN A 269 -5.00 -20.37 12.12
N LEU A 270 -4.23 -19.32 12.43
CA LEU A 270 -3.33 -19.29 13.57
C LEU A 270 -3.28 -17.88 14.16
N ASN A 271 -3.25 -17.77 15.48
CA ASN A 271 -2.77 -16.57 16.16
C ASN A 271 -1.25 -16.69 16.33
N LEU A 272 -0.50 -16.00 15.47
CA LEU A 272 0.95 -16.09 15.42
C LEU A 272 1.61 -15.55 16.70
N GLY A 273 1.11 -14.43 17.23
CA GLY A 273 1.63 -13.84 18.46
C GLY A 273 1.55 -14.79 19.65
N ASN A 274 0.41 -15.50 19.82
CA ASN A 274 0.26 -16.49 20.87
C ASN A 274 1.19 -17.70 20.65
N TYR A 275 1.34 -18.16 19.41
CA TYR A 275 2.26 -19.25 19.08
C TYR A 275 3.70 -18.87 19.44
N LEU A 276 4.15 -17.67 19.05
CA LEU A 276 5.49 -17.18 19.33
C LEU A 276 5.71 -16.92 20.84
N ALA A 277 4.73 -16.35 21.54
CA ALA A 277 4.80 -16.15 23.00
C ALA A 277 5.01 -17.45 23.77
N ALA A 278 4.51 -18.57 23.25
CA ALA A 278 4.73 -19.89 23.86
C ALA A 278 6.13 -20.46 23.56
N LYS A 279 6.79 -20.05 22.48
CA LYS A 279 8.05 -20.61 21.99
C LYS A 279 9.28 -19.76 22.33
N LEU A 280 9.13 -18.43 22.38
CA LEU A 280 10.25 -17.50 22.58
C LEU A 280 10.38 -17.11 24.06
N SER A 281 11.29 -17.75 24.77
CA SER A 281 11.57 -17.44 26.17
C SER A 281 12.30 -16.10 26.34
N SER A 282 13.28 -15.85 25.50
CA SER A 282 14.07 -14.61 25.51
C SER A 282 13.22 -13.36 25.20
N LEU A 283 12.14 -13.49 24.42
CA LEU A 283 11.24 -12.38 24.13
C LEU A 283 10.40 -11.99 25.36
N LYS A 284 10.08 -12.94 26.25
CA LYS A 284 9.38 -12.67 27.53
C LYS A 284 10.23 -11.83 28.47
N GLU A 285 11.54 -12.04 28.49
CA GLU A 285 12.48 -11.23 29.25
C GLU A 285 12.42 -9.76 28.81
N LEU A 286 12.47 -9.52 27.49
CA LEU A 286 12.31 -8.17 26.92
C LEU A 286 10.95 -7.54 27.25
N GLN A 287 9.86 -8.32 27.27
CA GLN A 287 8.51 -7.84 27.60
C GLN A 287 8.34 -7.48 29.08
N SER A 288 8.99 -8.20 29.99
CA SER A 288 8.88 -7.94 31.44
C SER A 288 9.42 -6.58 31.83
N GLU A 289 10.36 -6.03 31.08
CA GLU A 289 10.94 -4.70 31.30
C GLU A 289 10.06 -3.56 30.72
N ASN A 290 9.15 -3.86 29.77
CA ASN A 290 8.30 -2.88 29.13
C ASN A 290 6.92 -2.79 29.81
N LYS A 291 6.56 -1.61 30.33
CA LYS A 291 5.27 -1.32 31.00
C LYS A 291 4.01 -1.57 30.15
N ASN A 292 4.15 -1.79 28.86
CA ASN A 292 3.06 -2.01 27.89
C ASN A 292 2.81 -3.50 27.54
N ALA A 293 3.26 -4.44 28.35
CA ALA A 293 3.18 -5.89 28.11
C ALA A 293 1.75 -6.46 27.89
N ASN A 294 0.71 -5.73 28.30
CA ASN A 294 -0.69 -6.15 28.19
C ASN A 294 -1.42 -5.66 26.92
N ALA A 295 -0.72 -5.03 25.97
CA ALA A 295 -1.33 -4.56 24.74
C ALA A 295 -1.65 -5.71 23.78
N LYS A 296 -2.78 -5.64 23.06
CA LYS A 296 -3.10 -6.54 21.95
C LYS A 296 -1.91 -6.55 20.97
N ASN A 297 -1.45 -7.73 20.54
CA ASN A 297 -0.28 -7.93 19.66
C ASN A 297 1.09 -7.57 20.29
N SER A 298 1.20 -7.53 21.61
CA SER A 298 2.45 -7.17 22.31
C SER A 298 3.66 -8.02 21.87
N THR A 299 3.48 -9.31 21.60
CA THR A 299 4.54 -10.22 21.16
C THR A 299 5.12 -9.81 19.79
N LEU A 300 4.26 -9.49 18.80
CA LEU A 300 4.71 -9.05 17.49
C LEU A 300 5.38 -7.68 17.54
N LEU A 301 4.86 -6.75 18.34
CA LEU A 301 5.47 -5.43 18.56
C LEU A 301 6.84 -5.54 19.22
N SER A 302 6.98 -6.39 20.26
CA SER A 302 8.28 -6.66 20.91
C SER A 302 9.28 -7.28 19.95
N LEU A 303 8.83 -8.14 19.05
CA LEU A 303 9.68 -8.72 18.01
C LEU A 303 10.19 -7.65 17.02
N GLY A 304 9.33 -6.72 16.61
CA GLY A 304 9.70 -5.57 15.78
C GLY A 304 10.71 -4.66 16.47
N SER A 305 10.50 -4.39 17.76
CA SER A 305 11.45 -3.63 18.59
C SER A 305 12.81 -4.34 18.69
N ALA A 306 12.83 -5.64 19.00
CA ALA A 306 14.07 -6.42 19.09
C ALA A 306 14.85 -6.41 17.77
N MET A 307 14.16 -6.54 16.61
CA MET A 307 14.79 -6.44 15.31
C MET A 307 15.40 -5.05 15.07
N HIS A 308 14.69 -4.00 15.42
CA HIS A 308 15.18 -2.64 15.23
C HIS A 308 16.40 -2.33 16.10
N GLU A 309 16.39 -2.77 17.35
CA GLU A 309 17.55 -2.62 18.22
C GLU A 309 18.75 -3.42 17.71
N LEU A 310 18.54 -4.64 17.20
CA LEU A 310 19.62 -5.42 16.58
C LEU A 310 20.19 -4.70 15.35
N GLN A 311 19.33 -4.14 14.50
CA GLN A 311 19.77 -3.34 13.35
C GLN A 311 20.63 -2.15 13.78
N LYS A 312 20.21 -1.40 14.81
CA LYS A 312 20.97 -0.25 15.34
C LYS A 312 22.36 -0.66 15.83
N LEU A 313 22.42 -1.75 16.60
CA LEU A 313 23.69 -2.28 17.14
C LEU A 313 24.65 -2.67 16.03
N GLU A 314 24.22 -3.51 15.10
CA GLU A 314 25.05 -3.98 14.02
C GLU A 314 25.46 -2.86 13.07
N PHE A 315 24.55 -1.90 12.80
CA PHE A 315 24.86 -0.72 11.99
C PHE A 315 25.92 0.18 12.67
N LYS A 316 25.78 0.38 13.99
CA LYS A 316 26.77 1.08 14.80
C LYS A 316 28.14 0.42 14.69
N ASP A 317 28.23 -0.88 14.90
CA ASP A 317 29.47 -1.64 14.82
C ASP A 317 30.17 -1.51 13.45
N GLN A 318 29.39 -1.42 12.38
CA GLN A 318 29.92 -1.28 11.01
C GLN A 318 30.38 0.15 10.68
N HIS A 319 29.67 1.18 11.15
CA HIS A 319 29.77 2.52 10.55
C HIS A 319 30.14 3.63 11.53
N ILE A 320 30.13 3.41 12.86
CA ILE A 320 30.30 4.47 13.85
C ILE A 320 31.62 5.23 13.67
N MET A 321 32.73 4.53 13.42
CA MET A 321 34.06 5.17 13.27
C MET A 321 34.08 6.14 12.08
N TRP A 322 33.43 5.76 10.95
CA TRP A 322 33.33 6.62 9.79
C TRP A 322 32.40 7.81 10.07
N ILE A 323 31.24 7.58 10.70
CA ILE A 323 30.26 8.62 11.02
C ILE A 323 30.87 9.67 11.97
N GLU A 324 31.61 9.27 12.98
CA GLU A 324 32.28 10.19 13.92
C GLU A 324 33.40 10.99 13.27
N ALA A 325 34.15 10.37 12.37
CA ALA A 325 35.26 11.01 11.65
C ALA A 325 34.78 12.02 10.61
N VAL A 326 33.78 11.65 9.80
CA VAL A 326 33.31 12.43 8.63
C VAL A 326 32.17 13.38 9.01
N LYS A 327 31.31 13.01 9.98
CA LYS A 327 30.08 13.75 10.37
C LYS A 327 29.17 14.00 9.17
N PRO A 328 28.73 12.94 8.48
CA PRO A 328 28.01 13.06 7.21
C PRO A 328 26.67 13.75 7.36
N THR A 329 26.19 14.34 6.27
CA THR A 329 24.85 14.95 6.18
C THR A 329 23.80 13.87 5.92
N ILE A 330 23.37 13.16 6.97
CA ILE A 330 22.36 12.10 6.94
C ILE A 330 21.17 12.43 7.82
N ASP A 331 20.13 11.60 7.83
CA ASP A 331 18.98 11.80 8.69
C ASP A 331 19.39 11.84 10.18
N SER A 332 18.93 12.86 10.89
CA SER A 332 19.18 13.03 12.32
C SER A 332 18.66 11.87 13.16
N TYR A 333 17.65 11.16 12.66
CA TYR A 333 17.16 9.93 13.29
C TYR A 333 18.24 8.86 13.32
N ILE A 334 18.95 8.64 12.21
CA ILE A 334 20.05 7.66 12.12
C ILE A 334 21.13 8.00 13.13
N THR A 335 21.61 9.26 13.11
CA THR A 335 22.66 9.70 14.03
C THR A 335 22.26 9.53 15.50
N ARG A 336 21.03 9.92 15.86
CA ARG A 336 20.51 9.76 17.23
C ARG A 336 20.39 8.29 17.61
N SER A 337 19.86 7.45 16.73
CA SER A 337 19.65 6.02 16.97
C SER A 337 20.95 5.25 17.26
N ILE A 338 22.06 5.67 16.62
CA ILE A 338 23.37 5.02 16.79
C ILE A 338 24.03 5.44 18.11
N LEU A 339 23.77 6.66 18.58
CA LEU A 339 24.36 7.18 19.82
C LEU A 339 23.69 6.63 21.10
N GLU A 340 22.48 6.06 20.99
CA GLU A 340 21.84 5.39 22.12
C GLU A 340 22.65 4.16 22.54
N GLU A 341 22.94 4.06 23.84
CA GLU A 341 23.62 2.89 24.41
C GLU A 341 22.61 1.77 24.68
N ASN A 342 22.72 0.67 23.93
CA ASN A 342 21.91 -0.52 24.18
C ASN A 342 22.82 -1.75 24.16
N PHE A 343 22.99 -2.41 25.34
CA PHE A 343 23.98 -3.47 25.55
C PHE A 343 23.39 -4.89 25.54
N LYS A 344 22.26 -5.12 24.81
CA LYS A 344 21.56 -6.42 24.86
C LYS A 344 21.76 -7.28 23.61
N SER A 345 22.94 -7.20 22.97
CA SER A 345 23.23 -7.95 21.74
C SER A 345 22.88 -9.43 21.85
N ASP A 346 23.34 -10.09 22.94
CA ASP A 346 23.13 -11.53 23.14
C ASP A 346 21.65 -11.89 23.27
N LEU A 347 20.85 -11.03 23.90
CA LEU A 347 19.40 -11.24 24.02
C LEU A 347 18.72 -11.18 22.64
N TYR A 348 19.08 -10.22 21.81
CA TYR A 348 18.47 -10.09 20.46
C TYR A 348 18.91 -11.25 19.55
N GLN A 349 20.14 -11.73 19.64
CA GLN A 349 20.59 -12.91 18.92
C GLN A 349 19.89 -14.19 19.42
N SER A 350 19.64 -14.31 20.73
CA SER A 350 18.87 -15.43 21.31
C SER A 350 17.42 -15.43 20.79
N ILE A 351 16.76 -14.25 20.79
CA ILE A 351 15.41 -14.09 20.22
C ILE A 351 15.40 -14.52 18.74
N ARG A 352 16.41 -14.11 17.97
CA ARG A 352 16.55 -14.47 16.56
C ARG A 352 16.68 -15.98 16.38
N HIS A 353 17.49 -16.63 17.19
CA HIS A 353 17.67 -18.08 17.16
C HIS A 353 16.37 -18.83 17.50
N GLU A 354 15.74 -18.49 18.62
CA GLU A 354 14.47 -19.10 19.05
C GLU A 354 13.36 -18.92 18.01
N LEU A 355 13.27 -17.73 17.38
CA LEU A 355 12.28 -17.47 16.33
C LEU A 355 12.53 -18.33 15.09
N ARG A 356 13.79 -18.50 14.68
CA ARG A 356 14.17 -19.36 13.57
C ARG A 356 13.73 -20.80 13.78
N GLU A 357 14.01 -21.34 14.99
CA GLU A 357 13.57 -22.67 15.37
C GLU A 357 12.05 -22.81 15.39
N ALA A 358 11.35 -21.84 15.97
CA ALA A 358 9.89 -21.82 16.04
C ALA A 358 9.25 -21.80 14.64
N LEU A 359 9.71 -20.91 13.73
CA LEU A 359 9.15 -20.81 12.39
C LEU A 359 9.55 -22.00 11.50
N ASN A 360 10.77 -22.51 11.60
CA ASN A 360 11.16 -23.71 10.87
C ASN A 360 10.32 -24.93 11.30
N SER A 361 9.99 -25.04 12.60
CA SER A 361 9.08 -26.06 13.10
C SER A 361 7.64 -25.88 12.61
N LEU A 362 7.13 -24.64 12.60
CA LEU A 362 5.78 -24.31 12.14
C LEU A 362 5.61 -24.58 10.63
N LEU A 363 6.61 -24.21 9.85
CA LEU A 363 6.59 -24.24 8.38
C LEU A 363 7.23 -25.51 7.79
N LYS A 364 7.50 -26.49 8.64
CA LYS A 364 7.97 -27.80 8.20
C LYS A 364 6.96 -28.46 7.24
N ASP A 365 7.46 -29.32 6.36
CA ASP A 365 6.65 -30.09 5.41
C ASP A 365 5.84 -29.22 4.43
N ASP A 366 6.51 -28.27 3.78
CA ASP A 366 5.95 -27.44 2.70
C ASP A 366 4.68 -26.66 3.10
N LYS A 367 4.70 -26.06 4.28
CA LYS A 367 3.67 -25.15 4.75
C LYS A 367 4.04 -23.69 4.42
N VAL A 368 3.03 -22.88 4.18
CA VAL A 368 3.14 -21.45 3.88
C VAL A 368 2.43 -20.64 4.95
N LEU A 369 3.11 -19.69 5.58
CA LEU A 369 2.48 -18.70 6.44
C LEU A 369 2.06 -17.51 5.61
N VAL A 370 0.83 -17.05 5.79
CA VAL A 370 0.24 -15.92 5.08
C VAL A 370 0.03 -14.77 6.04
N ILE A 371 0.62 -13.61 5.73
CA ILE A 371 0.51 -12.37 6.50
C ILE A 371 0.23 -11.19 5.58
N PRO A 372 -0.29 -10.05 6.07
CA PRO A 372 -0.24 -8.80 5.32
C PRO A 372 1.22 -8.36 5.17
N THR A 373 1.59 -7.76 4.03
CA THR A 373 2.96 -7.25 3.85
C THR A 373 3.21 -6.00 4.67
N VAL A 374 2.23 -5.09 4.67
CA VAL A 374 2.26 -3.77 5.32
C VAL A 374 0.94 -3.49 6.00
N LEU A 375 0.92 -2.51 6.92
CA LEU A 375 -0.27 -2.18 7.72
C LEU A 375 -1.41 -1.53 6.96
N GLY A 376 -1.12 -0.95 5.81
CA GLY A 376 -2.11 -0.18 5.08
C GLY A 376 -1.60 0.36 3.76
N LEU A 377 -2.30 1.38 3.25
CA LEU A 377 -1.89 2.10 2.06
C LEU A 377 -0.56 2.82 2.30
N PRO A 378 0.26 3.04 1.26
CA PRO A 378 1.44 3.87 1.42
C PRO A 378 1.04 5.24 1.98
N PRO A 379 1.70 5.75 3.02
CA PRO A 379 1.44 7.08 3.57
C PRO A 379 1.54 8.18 2.52
N LYS A 380 0.78 9.27 2.72
CA LYS A 380 0.92 10.45 1.87
C LYS A 380 2.26 11.13 2.12
N LEU A 381 2.82 11.74 1.09
CA LEU A 381 4.00 12.58 1.20
C LEU A 381 3.77 13.66 2.28
N ASN A 382 4.79 13.94 3.07
CA ASN A 382 4.75 14.90 4.19
C ASN A 382 3.71 14.60 5.29
N SER A 383 3.22 13.37 5.37
CA SER A 383 2.33 12.94 6.45
C SER A 383 3.09 12.80 7.76
N LYS A 384 2.51 13.30 8.86
CA LYS A 384 3.04 13.06 10.22
C LYS A 384 3.07 11.56 10.60
N GLU A 385 2.33 10.73 9.89
CA GLU A 385 2.31 9.28 10.09
C GLU A 385 3.68 8.65 9.80
N ILE A 386 4.41 9.14 8.78
CA ILE A 386 5.73 8.62 8.39
C ILE A 386 6.76 8.76 9.52
N SER A 387 6.67 9.86 10.28
CA SER A 387 7.59 10.17 11.39
C SER A 387 7.11 9.61 12.73
N SER A 388 6.03 8.80 12.77
CA SER A 388 5.52 8.26 14.03
C SER A 388 6.18 6.93 14.37
N ASP A 389 6.63 6.80 15.61
CA ASP A 389 7.21 5.56 16.14
C ASP A 389 6.22 4.39 16.07
N ASP A 390 4.90 4.64 16.24
CA ASP A 390 3.85 3.63 16.11
C ASP A 390 3.77 3.05 14.70
N TYR A 391 3.85 3.89 13.66
CA TYR A 391 3.86 3.44 12.26
C TYR A 391 5.09 2.57 11.98
N SER A 392 6.26 3.05 12.36
CA SER A 392 7.52 2.34 12.15
C SER A 392 7.50 1.00 12.89
N LEU A 393 7.20 1.00 14.19
CA LEU A 393 7.21 -0.20 15.01
C LEU A 393 6.24 -1.28 14.52
N ARG A 394 5.03 -0.90 14.11
CA ARG A 394 4.04 -1.87 13.59
C ARG A 394 4.47 -2.47 12.25
N ASN A 395 5.00 -1.69 11.31
CA ASN A 395 5.53 -2.22 10.06
C ASN A 395 6.74 -3.12 10.30
N LEU A 396 7.65 -2.71 11.18
CA LEU A 396 8.80 -3.51 11.59
C LEU A 396 8.38 -4.83 12.24
N SER A 397 7.26 -4.88 12.99
CA SER A 397 6.80 -6.13 13.61
C SER A 397 6.35 -7.18 12.59
N LEU A 398 5.73 -6.79 11.47
CA LEU A 398 5.42 -7.70 10.37
C LEU A 398 6.70 -8.14 9.63
N SER A 399 7.60 -7.19 9.37
CA SER A 399 8.88 -7.48 8.70
C SER A 399 9.78 -8.39 9.52
N ALA A 400 9.75 -8.25 10.86
CA ALA A 400 10.59 -9.01 11.78
C ALA A 400 10.36 -10.53 11.70
N ILE A 401 9.16 -10.97 11.30
CA ILE A 401 8.81 -12.39 11.20
C ILE A 401 9.81 -13.10 10.28
N ALA A 402 10.06 -12.59 9.09
CA ALA A 402 11.02 -13.22 8.15
C ALA A 402 12.45 -12.72 8.37
N SER A 403 12.67 -11.42 8.70
CA SER A 403 14.02 -10.91 8.89
C SER A 403 14.76 -11.57 10.04
N MET A 404 14.13 -11.65 11.22
CA MET A 404 14.75 -12.25 12.41
C MET A 404 14.88 -13.77 12.29
N SER A 405 13.90 -14.47 11.69
CA SER A 405 13.98 -15.92 11.50
C SER A 405 14.92 -16.33 10.37
N GLY A 406 15.21 -15.41 9.44
CA GLY A 406 15.93 -15.72 8.21
C GLY A 406 15.12 -16.54 7.20
N CYS A 407 13.81 -16.66 7.36
CA CYS A 407 12.91 -17.31 6.42
C CYS A 407 12.80 -16.54 5.10
N CYS A 408 12.48 -17.23 4.01
CA CYS A 408 12.16 -16.57 2.74
C CYS A 408 10.74 -16.04 2.74
N GLN A 409 10.55 -14.89 2.08
CA GLN A 409 9.25 -14.20 1.97
C GLN A 409 9.06 -13.58 0.60
N VAL A 410 7.87 -13.71 0.05
CA VAL A 410 7.45 -13.02 -1.17
C VAL A 410 6.31 -12.04 -0.86
N THR A 411 6.41 -10.83 -1.40
CA THR A 411 5.34 -9.84 -1.44
C THR A 411 4.57 -10.00 -2.75
N ILE A 412 3.24 -10.14 -2.66
CA ILE A 412 2.37 -10.33 -3.82
C ILE A 412 1.31 -9.22 -3.85
N PRO A 413 1.29 -8.37 -4.89
CA PRO A 413 0.26 -7.36 -5.04
C PRO A 413 -1.10 -8.01 -5.36
N LEU A 414 -2.17 -7.52 -4.71
CA LEU A 414 -3.55 -7.96 -4.87
C LEU A 414 -4.45 -6.81 -5.37
N GLY A 415 -4.01 -6.16 -6.44
CA GLY A 415 -4.71 -5.04 -7.05
C GLY A 415 -4.62 -3.76 -6.22
N THR A 416 -5.65 -2.91 -6.33
CA THR A 416 -5.67 -1.58 -5.70
C THR A 416 -6.87 -1.38 -4.78
N TYR A 417 -6.68 -0.56 -3.75
CA TYR A 417 -7.73 0.01 -2.91
C TYR A 417 -7.51 1.52 -2.81
N GLU A 418 -8.55 2.34 -3.06
CA GLU A 418 -8.42 3.80 -3.14
C GLU A 418 -7.27 4.27 -4.06
N LYS A 419 -7.12 3.61 -5.20
CA LYS A 419 -6.06 3.83 -6.19
C LYS A 419 -4.63 3.53 -5.70
N CYS A 420 -4.46 2.93 -4.53
CA CYS A 420 -3.17 2.52 -4.00
C CYS A 420 -3.03 1.00 -4.02
N PRO A 421 -1.83 0.46 -4.24
CA PRO A 421 -1.61 -0.97 -4.20
C PRO A 421 -1.91 -1.55 -2.81
N VAL A 422 -2.39 -2.77 -2.79
CA VAL A 422 -2.53 -3.61 -1.60
C VAL A 422 -1.86 -4.95 -1.85
N SER A 423 -1.32 -5.57 -0.81
CA SER A 423 -0.51 -6.78 -0.96
C SER A 423 -0.63 -7.73 0.22
N VAL A 424 -0.30 -8.98 -0.03
CA VAL A 424 -0.07 -10.00 1.00
C VAL A 424 1.32 -10.59 0.84
N SER A 425 1.82 -11.22 1.90
CA SER A 425 3.09 -11.94 1.88
C SER A 425 2.89 -13.41 2.19
N PHE A 426 3.63 -14.24 1.47
CA PHE A 426 3.80 -15.64 1.77
C PHE A 426 5.20 -15.87 2.32
N ILE A 427 5.30 -16.65 3.39
CA ILE A 427 6.56 -16.99 4.06
C ILE A 427 6.68 -18.52 4.06
N ALA A 428 7.84 -19.02 3.64
CA ALA A 428 8.22 -20.41 3.80
C ALA A 428 9.40 -20.53 4.75
N ARG A 429 9.68 -21.75 5.23
CA ARG A 429 10.81 -22.03 6.12
C ARG A 429 12.14 -21.57 5.52
N HIS A 430 13.15 -21.39 6.34
CA HIS A 430 14.52 -21.16 5.87
C HIS A 430 14.95 -22.32 4.94
N GLY A 431 15.50 -21.99 3.78
CA GLY A 431 15.83 -22.95 2.71
C GLY A 431 14.62 -23.42 1.88
N GLY A 432 13.45 -22.80 2.06
CA GLY A 432 12.24 -23.06 1.27
C GLY A 432 12.08 -22.19 0.03
N ASP A 433 13.14 -21.54 -0.43
CA ASP A 433 13.13 -20.51 -1.48
C ASP A 433 12.53 -21.01 -2.79
N ARG A 434 12.98 -22.15 -3.26
CA ARG A 434 12.46 -22.78 -4.46
C ARG A 434 10.96 -23.05 -4.36
N PHE A 435 10.55 -23.71 -3.26
CA PHE A 435 9.15 -24.01 -2.99
C PHE A 435 8.30 -22.74 -3.05
N LEU A 436 8.76 -21.65 -2.42
CA LEU A 436 8.04 -20.39 -2.38
C LEU A 436 7.95 -19.71 -3.76
N LEU A 437 9.01 -19.77 -4.57
CA LEU A 437 9.00 -19.27 -5.95
C LEU A 437 8.04 -20.07 -6.83
N ASP A 438 8.04 -21.40 -6.76
CA ASP A 438 7.17 -22.28 -7.54
C ASP A 438 5.69 -22.07 -7.17
N ILE A 439 5.37 -21.95 -5.87
CA ILE A 439 4.02 -21.66 -5.37
C ILE A 439 3.56 -20.28 -5.81
N THR A 440 4.44 -19.26 -5.74
CA THR A 440 4.12 -17.91 -6.19
C THR A 440 3.74 -17.90 -7.66
N GLN A 441 4.51 -18.56 -8.51
CA GLN A 441 4.25 -18.64 -9.94
C GLN A 441 2.92 -19.34 -10.23
N SER A 442 2.65 -20.45 -9.55
CA SER A 442 1.44 -21.25 -9.74
C SER A 442 0.17 -20.53 -9.28
N LEU A 443 0.25 -19.79 -8.16
CA LEU A 443 -0.92 -19.20 -7.51
C LEU A 443 -1.22 -17.77 -8.03
N TYR A 444 -0.24 -17.08 -8.62
CA TYR A 444 -0.34 -15.66 -8.98
C TYR A 444 -1.53 -15.35 -9.89
N THR A 445 -1.71 -16.09 -10.96
CA THR A 445 -2.82 -15.88 -11.91
C THR A 445 -4.17 -15.98 -11.22
N THR A 446 -4.35 -17.03 -10.41
CA THR A 446 -5.61 -17.24 -9.67
C THR A 446 -5.85 -16.15 -8.63
N LEU A 447 -4.80 -15.68 -7.96
CA LEU A 447 -4.90 -14.52 -7.05
C LEU A 447 -5.39 -13.27 -7.77
N GLN A 448 -4.87 -12.97 -8.97
CA GLN A 448 -5.31 -11.82 -9.75
C GLN A 448 -6.76 -11.97 -10.25
N GLU A 449 -7.17 -13.16 -10.68
CA GLU A 449 -8.53 -13.44 -11.11
C GLU A 449 -9.56 -13.30 -9.99
N GLU A 450 -9.23 -13.64 -8.74
CA GLU A 450 -10.14 -13.55 -7.60
C GLU A 450 -10.31 -12.13 -7.03
N ILE A 451 -9.51 -11.14 -7.47
CA ILE A 451 -9.61 -9.76 -6.99
C ILE A 451 -10.96 -9.13 -7.31
N GLU A 452 -11.38 -9.16 -8.60
CA GLU A 452 -12.64 -8.55 -9.02
C GLU A 452 -13.89 -9.21 -8.45
N PRO A 453 -14.01 -10.55 -8.44
CA PRO A 453 -15.13 -11.22 -7.81
C PRO A 453 -15.32 -10.87 -6.32
N VAL A 454 -14.21 -10.74 -5.57
CA VAL A 454 -14.26 -10.35 -4.15
C VAL A 454 -14.71 -8.90 -3.99
N ILE A 455 -14.29 -7.99 -4.87
CA ILE A 455 -14.75 -6.59 -4.86
C ILE A 455 -16.26 -6.53 -5.14
N LYS A 456 -16.72 -7.20 -6.20
CA LYS A 456 -18.13 -7.20 -6.62
C LYS A 456 -19.04 -7.82 -5.56
N SER A 457 -18.65 -8.92 -4.93
CA SER A 457 -19.45 -9.58 -3.88
C SER A 457 -19.66 -8.68 -2.65
N LYS A 458 -18.65 -7.91 -2.25
CA LYS A 458 -18.77 -6.97 -1.11
C LYS A 458 -19.55 -5.70 -1.46
N THR A 459 -19.45 -5.22 -2.69
CA THR A 459 -20.23 -4.07 -3.14
C THR A 459 -21.73 -4.44 -3.14
N SER A 460 -22.06 -5.64 -3.59
CA SER A 460 -23.44 -6.16 -3.58
C SER A 460 -23.95 -6.36 -2.15
N SER A 461 -23.20 -7.00 -1.26
CA SER A 461 -23.60 -7.21 0.13
C SER A 461 -23.69 -5.91 0.94
N ARG A 462 -22.80 -4.94 0.67
CA ARG A 462 -22.84 -3.62 1.32
C ARG A 462 -24.04 -2.79 0.85
N GLN A 463 -24.46 -2.94 -0.41
CA GLN A 463 -25.62 -2.27 -0.96
C GLN A 463 -26.92 -2.87 -0.40
N VAL A 464 -27.01 -4.18 -0.29
CA VAL A 464 -28.15 -4.88 0.36
C VAL A 464 -28.26 -4.47 1.83
N ASN A 465 -27.16 -4.47 2.59
CA ASN A 465 -27.18 -4.04 4.00
C ASN A 465 -27.52 -2.54 4.16
N ASN A 466 -27.07 -1.68 3.24
CA ASN A 466 -27.43 -0.26 3.26
C ASN A 466 -28.90 -0.04 2.89
N ASP A 467 -29.44 -0.82 1.97
CA ASP A 467 -30.86 -0.74 1.57
C ASP A 467 -31.78 -1.19 2.70
N GLU A 468 -31.47 -2.26 3.41
CA GLU A 468 -32.19 -2.74 4.58
C GLU A 468 -32.11 -1.73 5.74
N ALA A 469 -30.94 -1.19 6.01
CA ALA A 469 -30.73 -0.17 7.03
C ALA A 469 -31.48 1.14 6.71
N ALA A 470 -31.49 1.57 5.43
CA ALA A 470 -32.24 2.73 4.97
C ALA A 470 -33.74 2.54 5.13
N GLU A 471 -34.25 1.34 4.82
CA GLU A 471 -35.69 1.01 4.98
C GLU A 471 -36.07 0.97 6.46
N ALA A 472 -35.21 0.42 7.32
CA ALA A 472 -35.42 0.43 8.77
C ALA A 472 -35.41 1.86 9.34
N ALA A 473 -34.53 2.73 8.88
CA ALA A 473 -34.51 4.15 9.27
C ALA A 473 -35.78 4.89 8.81
N LYS A 474 -36.23 4.64 7.57
CA LYS A 474 -37.52 5.18 7.06
C LYS A 474 -38.70 4.74 7.94
N GLU A 475 -38.78 3.46 8.32
CA GLU A 475 -39.88 2.96 9.11
C GLU A 475 -39.90 3.55 10.53
N LYS A 476 -38.73 3.70 11.16
CA LYS A 476 -38.61 4.47 12.43
C LYS A 476 -39.05 5.92 12.25
N GLY A 477 -38.71 6.54 11.10
CA GLY A 477 -39.17 7.87 10.73
C GLY A 477 -40.69 7.96 10.58
N ASN A 478 -41.33 6.95 9.98
CA ASN A 478 -42.78 6.86 9.86
C ASN A 478 -43.47 6.73 11.22
N ILE A 479 -42.88 6.01 12.17
CA ILE A 479 -43.40 5.90 13.56
C ILE A 479 -43.30 7.27 14.24
N ALA A 480 -42.12 7.91 14.20
CA ALA A 480 -41.92 9.25 14.77
C ALA A 480 -42.89 10.29 14.16
N TYR A 481 -43.14 10.21 12.84
CA TYR A 481 -44.11 11.07 12.16
C TYR A 481 -45.54 10.88 12.68
N ARG A 482 -45.97 9.63 12.85
CA ARG A 482 -47.30 9.33 13.44
C ARG A 482 -47.45 9.80 14.88
N GLU A 483 -46.34 9.79 15.64
CA GLU A 483 -46.28 10.30 17.02
C GLU A 483 -46.13 11.84 17.09
N LYS A 484 -46.19 12.53 15.95
CA LYS A 484 -46.02 14.00 15.82
C LYS A 484 -44.65 14.51 16.29
N GLN A 485 -43.64 13.64 16.29
CA GLN A 485 -42.24 13.98 16.60
C GLN A 485 -41.52 14.42 15.30
N TRP A 486 -41.95 15.54 14.72
CA TRP A 486 -41.58 15.96 13.38
C TRP A 486 -40.09 16.11 13.17
N GLN A 487 -39.37 16.72 14.13
CA GLN A 487 -37.94 16.90 14.07
C GLN A 487 -37.16 15.56 14.06
N LYS A 488 -37.60 14.61 14.91
CA LYS A 488 -37.04 13.27 14.96
C LYS A 488 -37.33 12.49 13.68
N ALA A 489 -38.54 12.62 13.13
CA ALA A 489 -38.90 12.02 11.86
C ALA A 489 -38.00 12.54 10.71
N ALA A 490 -37.78 13.86 10.61
CA ALA A 490 -36.92 14.48 9.62
C ALA A 490 -35.47 13.99 9.74
N SER A 491 -34.94 13.82 10.96
CA SER A 491 -33.59 13.26 11.21
C SER A 491 -33.48 11.81 10.73
N LEU A 492 -34.46 10.96 11.04
CA LEU A 492 -34.48 9.55 10.65
C LEU A 492 -34.61 9.36 9.12
N TYR A 493 -35.43 10.19 8.46
CA TYR A 493 -35.47 10.20 6.99
C TYR A 493 -34.17 10.71 6.38
N SER A 494 -33.48 11.64 7.04
CA SER A 494 -32.13 12.08 6.58
C SER A 494 -31.10 10.97 6.69
N GLU A 495 -31.18 10.13 7.71
CA GLU A 495 -30.37 8.92 7.84
C GLU A 495 -30.67 7.93 6.71
N ALA A 496 -31.95 7.68 6.40
CA ALA A 496 -32.36 6.83 5.29
C ALA A 496 -31.82 7.34 3.94
N ILE A 497 -31.87 8.64 3.69
CA ILE A 497 -31.35 9.29 2.48
C ILE A 497 -29.83 9.13 2.40
N LYS A 498 -29.11 9.27 3.52
CA LYS A 498 -27.66 9.09 3.58
C LYS A 498 -27.23 7.65 3.25
N LEU A 499 -28.02 6.66 3.66
CA LEU A 499 -27.79 5.24 3.39
C LEU A 499 -28.15 4.86 1.95
N ASN A 500 -29.29 5.36 1.44
CA ASN A 500 -29.71 5.19 0.05
C ASN A 500 -30.47 6.42 -0.47
N GLY A 501 -29.76 7.32 -1.16
CA GLY A 501 -30.34 8.55 -1.73
C GLY A 501 -31.12 8.36 -3.04
N LYS A 502 -31.39 7.12 -3.50
CA LYS A 502 -32.04 6.85 -4.79
C LYS A 502 -33.55 6.59 -4.69
N LYS A 503 -34.13 6.58 -3.49
CA LYS A 503 -35.56 6.31 -3.27
C LYS A 503 -36.37 7.59 -3.01
N ALA A 504 -37.24 7.95 -3.94
CA ALA A 504 -38.13 9.13 -3.87
C ALA A 504 -38.95 9.20 -2.59
N ALA A 505 -39.38 8.05 -2.06
CA ALA A 505 -40.17 7.95 -0.85
C ALA A 505 -39.52 8.61 0.38
N TYR A 506 -38.20 8.51 0.52
CA TYR A 506 -37.48 9.08 1.68
C TYR A 506 -37.50 10.61 1.67
N TYR A 507 -37.27 11.23 0.51
CA TYR A 507 -37.39 12.67 0.32
C TYR A 507 -38.83 13.15 0.51
N SER A 508 -39.77 12.47 -0.12
CA SER A 508 -41.20 12.82 0.02
C SER A 508 -41.67 12.75 1.47
N ASN A 509 -41.23 11.75 2.24
CA ASN A 509 -41.57 11.64 3.66
C ASN A 509 -40.90 12.69 4.53
N ARG A 510 -39.62 13.03 4.24
CA ARG A 510 -38.93 14.12 4.94
C ARG A 510 -39.59 15.46 4.65
N ALA A 511 -40.01 15.70 3.40
CA ALA A 511 -40.79 16.86 3.03
C ALA A 511 -42.10 17.00 3.83
N ALA A 512 -42.79 15.88 4.09
CA ALA A 512 -43.98 15.91 4.96
C ALA A 512 -43.66 16.38 6.39
N ALA A 513 -42.54 15.89 6.95
CA ALA A 513 -42.10 16.34 8.28
C ALA A 513 -41.71 17.83 8.28
N TYR A 514 -41.07 18.31 7.22
CA TYR A 514 -40.74 19.73 7.08
C TYR A 514 -41.95 20.64 6.89
N LEU A 515 -43.01 20.17 6.25
CA LEU A 515 -44.28 20.90 6.18
C LEU A 515 -44.90 21.12 7.56
N GLU A 516 -44.92 20.08 8.38
CA GLU A 516 -45.45 20.15 9.76
C GLU A 516 -44.56 21.04 10.67
N LEU A 517 -43.27 21.15 10.37
CA LEU A 517 -42.33 22.04 11.06
C LEU A 517 -42.36 23.49 10.56
N GLY A 518 -43.14 23.80 9.53
CA GLY A 518 -43.15 25.13 8.92
C GLY A 518 -41.90 25.44 8.06
N SER A 519 -41.06 24.43 7.79
CA SER A 519 -39.81 24.55 7.02
C SER A 519 -40.10 24.40 5.52
N TYR A 520 -40.88 25.31 4.94
CA TYR A 520 -41.47 25.19 3.60
C TYR A 520 -40.43 25.16 2.47
N ARG A 521 -39.30 25.90 2.58
CA ARG A 521 -38.23 25.86 1.58
C ARG A 521 -37.54 24.50 1.51
N GLN A 522 -37.31 23.87 2.67
CA GLN A 522 -36.74 22.52 2.74
C GLN A 522 -37.69 21.48 2.19
N ALA A 523 -38.99 21.62 2.49
CA ALA A 523 -40.04 20.77 1.95
C ALA A 523 -40.13 20.86 0.42
N GLU A 524 -40.06 22.07 -0.16
CA GLU A 524 -40.07 22.28 -1.62
C GLU A 524 -38.84 21.61 -2.30
N THR A 525 -37.66 21.78 -1.70
CA THR A 525 -36.41 21.16 -2.20
C THR A 525 -36.52 19.63 -2.19
N ASP A 526 -36.97 19.05 -1.09
CA ASP A 526 -37.14 17.60 -0.95
C ASP A 526 -38.19 17.03 -1.90
N CYS A 527 -39.32 17.71 -2.06
CA CYS A 527 -40.33 17.31 -3.03
C CYS A 527 -39.76 17.36 -4.47
N SER A 528 -38.97 18.35 -4.81
CA SER A 528 -38.32 18.46 -6.12
C SER A 528 -37.34 17.31 -6.35
N ASN A 529 -36.55 16.92 -5.34
CA ASN A 529 -35.70 15.74 -5.39
C ASN A 529 -36.51 14.45 -5.57
N ALA A 530 -37.65 14.31 -4.86
CA ALA A 530 -38.52 13.17 -5.00
C ALA A 530 -39.13 13.06 -6.40
N ILE A 531 -39.54 14.20 -7.01
CA ILE A 531 -40.10 14.26 -8.36
C ILE A 531 -39.02 13.94 -9.41
N ASN A 532 -37.78 14.41 -9.22
CA ASN A 532 -36.68 14.08 -10.11
C ASN A 532 -36.37 12.57 -10.13
N LEU A 533 -36.51 11.91 -8.99
CA LEU A 533 -36.31 10.45 -8.88
C LEU A 533 -37.52 9.65 -9.37
N GLU A 534 -38.75 10.17 -9.16
CA GLU A 534 -40.01 9.51 -9.52
C GLU A 534 -41.01 10.57 -10.05
N PRO A 535 -41.00 10.84 -11.38
CA PRO A 535 -41.84 11.89 -11.99
C PRO A 535 -43.36 11.70 -11.85
N LYS A 536 -43.80 10.51 -11.47
CA LYS A 536 -45.21 10.19 -11.25
C LYS A 536 -45.64 10.18 -9.78
N ASN A 537 -44.80 10.69 -8.86
CA ASN A 537 -45.08 10.70 -7.42
C ASN A 537 -46.08 11.79 -7.03
N VAL A 538 -47.35 11.45 -7.07
CA VAL A 538 -48.48 12.38 -6.75
C VAL A 538 -48.32 13.06 -5.39
N LYS A 539 -47.87 12.30 -4.37
CA LYS A 539 -47.67 12.84 -3.00
C LYS A 539 -46.61 13.95 -2.99
N ALA A 540 -45.55 13.82 -3.81
CA ALA A 540 -44.53 14.83 -3.90
C ALA A 540 -45.04 16.13 -4.53
N TYR A 541 -45.86 16.06 -5.61
CA TYR A 541 -46.52 17.23 -6.17
C TYR A 541 -47.47 17.91 -5.21
N LEU A 542 -48.33 17.15 -4.50
CA LEU A 542 -49.24 17.70 -3.50
C LEU A 542 -48.48 18.46 -2.39
N ARG A 543 -47.41 17.84 -1.89
CA ARG A 543 -46.59 18.44 -0.81
C ARG A 543 -45.79 19.64 -1.31
N ARG A 544 -45.28 19.62 -2.57
CA ARG A 544 -44.58 20.76 -3.16
C ARG A 544 -45.55 21.91 -3.41
N GLY A 545 -46.73 21.62 -3.91
CA GLY A 545 -47.80 22.60 -4.07
C GLY A 545 -48.16 23.27 -2.75
N THR A 546 -48.32 22.49 -1.68
CA THR A 546 -48.56 23.03 -0.32
C THR A 546 -47.36 23.87 0.16
N ALA A 547 -46.12 23.42 -0.01
CA ALA A 547 -44.95 24.20 0.37
C ALA A 547 -44.88 25.54 -0.37
N ARG A 548 -45.12 25.55 -1.68
CA ARG A 548 -45.15 26.73 -2.54
C ARG A 548 -46.25 27.69 -2.17
N GLU A 549 -47.44 27.17 -1.87
CA GLU A 549 -48.56 27.97 -1.37
C GLU A 549 -48.17 28.73 -0.10
N MET A 550 -47.56 28.04 0.88
CA MET A 550 -47.11 28.64 2.14
C MET A 550 -45.93 29.63 1.95
N LEU A 551 -45.15 29.51 0.87
CA LEU A 551 -44.11 30.44 0.48
C LEU A 551 -44.59 31.63 -0.36
N GLY A 552 -45.92 31.69 -0.70
CA GLY A 552 -46.49 32.72 -1.56
C GLY A 552 -46.27 32.49 -3.06
N TYR A 553 -45.71 31.33 -3.47
CA TYR A 553 -45.45 30.99 -4.88
C TYR A 553 -46.72 30.39 -5.53
N TYR A 554 -47.82 31.12 -5.52
CA TYR A 554 -49.17 30.64 -5.84
C TYR A 554 -49.25 30.05 -7.27
N LYS A 555 -48.63 30.66 -8.25
CA LYS A 555 -48.63 30.15 -9.63
C LYS A 555 -48.00 28.74 -9.70
N GLY A 556 -46.80 28.57 -9.13
CA GLY A 556 -46.13 27.29 -9.10
C GLY A 556 -46.87 26.24 -8.23
N ALA A 557 -47.63 26.70 -7.21
CA ALA A 557 -48.46 25.81 -6.40
C ALA A 557 -49.66 25.29 -7.25
N ILE A 558 -50.29 26.17 -8.04
CA ILE A 558 -51.39 25.79 -8.95
C ILE A 558 -50.89 24.77 -9.97
N ASP A 559 -49.72 25.02 -10.58
CA ASP A 559 -49.14 24.11 -11.56
C ASP A 559 -48.90 22.71 -10.97
N ASP A 560 -48.36 22.63 -9.75
CA ASP A 560 -48.12 21.37 -9.05
C ASP A 560 -49.42 20.62 -8.72
N PHE A 561 -50.45 21.31 -8.22
CA PHE A 561 -51.76 20.70 -7.93
C PHE A 561 -52.49 20.28 -9.21
N GLN A 562 -52.40 21.07 -10.30
CA GLN A 562 -52.95 20.65 -11.59
C GLN A 562 -52.23 19.43 -12.14
N TYR A 563 -50.92 19.36 -12.03
CA TYR A 563 -50.20 18.17 -12.45
C TYR A 563 -50.54 16.94 -11.59
N ALA A 564 -50.76 17.12 -10.28
CA ALA A 564 -51.27 16.04 -9.42
C ALA A 564 -52.64 15.55 -9.92
N LEU A 565 -53.54 16.44 -10.42
CA LEU A 565 -54.82 16.06 -11.02
C LEU A 565 -54.68 15.38 -12.39
N VAL A 566 -53.63 15.68 -13.14
CA VAL A 566 -53.30 14.92 -14.38
C VAL A 566 -52.97 13.47 -14.04
N LEU A 567 -52.23 13.27 -12.95
CA LEU A 567 -51.85 11.92 -12.47
C LEU A 567 -53.00 11.19 -11.76
N GLU A 568 -53.78 11.92 -10.95
CA GLU A 568 -54.92 11.43 -10.19
C GLU A 568 -56.13 12.38 -10.33
N PRO A 569 -56.99 12.23 -11.36
CA PRO A 569 -58.10 13.16 -11.63
C PRO A 569 -59.13 13.30 -10.50
N THR A 570 -59.23 12.31 -9.64
CA THR A 570 -60.18 12.28 -8.52
C THR A 570 -59.60 12.79 -7.19
N ASN A 571 -58.37 13.32 -7.20
CA ASN A 571 -57.69 13.78 -5.97
C ASN A 571 -58.40 15.01 -5.40
N LYS A 572 -59.12 14.82 -4.31
CA LYS A 572 -59.92 15.86 -3.64
C LYS A 572 -59.08 17.03 -3.10
N THR A 573 -57.87 16.71 -2.56
CA THR A 573 -56.97 17.72 -1.98
C THR A 573 -56.48 18.69 -3.05
N ALA A 574 -56.01 18.17 -4.18
CA ALA A 574 -55.54 18.97 -5.31
C ALA A 574 -56.66 19.84 -5.89
N ASN A 575 -57.88 19.28 -6.04
CA ASN A 575 -59.02 20.00 -6.60
C ASN A 575 -59.45 21.17 -5.72
N LEU A 576 -59.53 20.95 -4.41
CA LEU A 576 -59.86 22.01 -3.45
C LEU A 576 -58.79 23.11 -3.42
N ALA A 577 -57.51 22.73 -3.48
CA ALA A 577 -56.39 23.69 -3.49
C ALA A 577 -56.37 24.54 -4.77
N VAL A 578 -56.56 23.95 -5.94
CA VAL A 578 -56.64 24.70 -7.22
C VAL A 578 -57.81 25.68 -7.20
N ASN A 579 -59.00 25.23 -6.74
CA ASN A 579 -60.18 26.09 -6.68
C ASN A 579 -60.03 27.25 -5.67
N ARG A 580 -59.37 27.02 -4.53
CA ARG A 580 -59.05 28.04 -3.53
C ARG A 580 -58.06 29.06 -4.08
N LEU A 581 -56.95 28.60 -4.69
CA LEU A 581 -55.91 29.47 -5.19
C LEU A 581 -56.33 30.29 -6.40
N LYS A 582 -57.16 29.73 -7.31
CA LYS A 582 -57.71 30.49 -8.44
C LYS A 582 -58.57 31.68 -8.00
N LYS A 583 -59.28 31.59 -6.88
CA LYS A 583 -60.05 32.72 -6.31
C LYS A 583 -59.21 33.86 -5.77
N ILE A 584 -57.91 33.66 -5.53
CA ILE A 584 -56.99 34.70 -5.08
C ILE A 584 -56.51 35.57 -6.28
N PHE A 585 -56.66 35.07 -7.51
CA PHE A 585 -56.25 35.76 -8.74
C PHE A 585 -57.48 36.33 -9.53
N GLN A 586 -58.67 36.10 -9.06
CA GLN A 586 -59.88 36.80 -9.51
C GLN A 586 -60.15 38.02 -8.60
#